data_7000077f7e8434630475ee4acb98eab3
#
_entry.id   7000077f7e8434630475ee4acb98eab3
#
_cell.length_a   1.000
_cell.length_b   1.000
_cell.length_c   1.000
_cell.angle_alpha   90.00
_cell.angle_beta   90.00
_cell.angle_gamma   90.00
#
_symmetry.space_group_name_H-M   'P 1'
#
loop_
_entity.id
_entity.type
_entity.pdbx_description
1 polymer ?
#
loop_
_entity_poly.entity_id
_entity_poly.type
_entity_poly.pdbx_seq_one_letter_code
_entity_poly.pdbx_strand_id
1 'polypeptide(L)'
;MKYKKTLLLLLLFLMMYGAGAGAARLVEVFGGFHALRGETDNWGLGFLEEGTVPTGNVSAEELAKEDAFYVGDTQKKVIYLTFDCGYENGNTEKIMDALKKHNATGTFFVVGNFLETAPQIVKRMAKEGHLVGNHTYHHPDMSKIGDLESFGKEIGDVE
;
A
#
# COMPACT_ATOMS: atom_id res chain seq x y z
N MET A 1 -7.09 30.03 -55.88
CA MET A 1 -5.89 29.39 -55.29
C MET A 1 -5.64 29.77 -53.83
N LYS A 2 -5.98 30.99 -53.37
CA LYS A 2 -5.76 31.44 -51.96
C LYS A 2 -6.49 30.59 -50.89
N TYR A 3 -7.75 30.26 -51.10
CA TYR A 3 -8.56 29.53 -50.12
C TYR A 3 -8.14 28.07 -49.86
N LYS A 4 -7.52 27.38 -50.87
CA LYS A 4 -7.03 26.01 -50.65
C LYS A 4 -5.85 25.95 -49.66
N LYS A 5 -4.98 26.96 -49.69
CA LYS A 5 -3.86 27.04 -48.74
C LYS A 5 -4.33 27.35 -47.32
N THR A 6 -5.35 28.24 -47.17
CA THR A 6 -5.92 28.58 -45.86
C THR A 6 -6.65 27.39 -45.23
N LEU A 7 -7.40 26.63 -46.05
CA LEU A 7 -8.10 25.43 -45.60
C LEU A 7 -7.11 24.33 -45.18
N LEU A 8 -6.01 24.16 -45.92
CA LEU A 8 -4.97 23.18 -45.58
C LEU A 8 -4.27 23.54 -44.24
N LEU A 9 -3.98 24.82 -44.01
CA LEU A 9 -3.39 25.31 -42.77
C LEU A 9 -4.34 25.12 -41.59
N LEU A 10 -5.66 25.32 -41.77
CA LEU A 10 -6.66 25.11 -40.75
C LEU A 10 -6.79 23.60 -40.39
N LEU A 11 -6.75 22.73 -41.39
CA LEU A 11 -6.76 21.27 -41.16
C LEU A 11 -5.49 20.78 -40.47
N LEU A 12 -4.33 21.30 -40.80
CA LEU A 12 -3.06 21.00 -40.13
C LEU A 12 -3.09 21.48 -38.67
N PHE A 13 -3.65 22.68 -38.40
CA PHE A 13 -3.79 23.20 -37.04
C PHE A 13 -4.76 22.38 -36.22
N LEU A 14 -5.90 21.95 -36.78
CA LEU A 14 -6.85 21.05 -36.13
C LEU A 14 -6.26 19.67 -35.86
N MET A 15 -5.47 19.10 -36.78
CA MET A 15 -4.76 17.86 -36.56
C MET A 15 -3.69 17.96 -35.47
N MET A 16 -2.94 19.06 -35.43
CA MET A 16 -1.96 19.31 -34.37
C MET A 16 -2.62 19.52 -33.01
N TYR A 17 -3.76 20.21 -32.99
CA TYR A 17 -4.53 20.43 -31.75
C TYR A 17 -5.16 19.11 -31.24
N GLY A 18 -5.74 18.31 -32.15
CA GLY A 18 -6.27 16.98 -31.84
C GLY A 18 -5.20 15.99 -31.36
N ALA A 19 -4.03 15.99 -31.99
CA ALA A 19 -2.88 15.20 -31.58
C ALA A 19 -2.32 15.69 -30.22
N GLY A 20 -2.27 17.01 -29.99
CA GLY A 20 -1.86 17.58 -28.72
C GLY A 20 -2.80 17.25 -27.55
N ALA A 21 -4.11 17.30 -27.78
CA ALA A 21 -5.11 16.91 -26.78
C ALA A 21 -5.09 15.41 -26.49
N GLY A 22 -4.85 14.58 -27.50
CA GLY A 22 -4.65 13.12 -27.33
C GLY A 22 -3.36 12.80 -26.58
N ALA A 23 -2.26 13.50 -26.90
CA ALA A 23 -0.99 13.35 -26.20
C ALA A 23 -1.07 13.85 -24.76
N ALA A 24 -1.77 14.95 -24.47
CA ALA A 24 -2.01 15.44 -23.12
C ALA A 24 -2.81 14.43 -22.26
N ARG A 25 -3.86 13.83 -22.83
CA ARG A 25 -4.60 12.75 -22.15
C ARG A 25 -3.78 11.49 -21.93
N LEU A 26 -2.93 11.11 -22.89
CA LEU A 26 -2.00 10.00 -22.72
C LEU A 26 -0.97 10.31 -21.65
N VAL A 27 -0.46 11.54 -21.60
CA VAL A 27 0.47 12.00 -20.54
C VAL A 27 -0.22 12.00 -19.16
N GLU A 28 -1.50 12.38 -19.05
CA GLU A 28 -2.24 12.27 -17.78
C GLU A 28 -2.45 10.80 -17.35
N VAL A 29 -2.81 9.93 -18.29
CA VAL A 29 -2.99 8.50 -18.01
C VAL A 29 -1.65 7.82 -17.73
N PHE A 30 -0.61 8.07 -18.54
CA PHE A 30 0.72 7.51 -18.33
C PHE A 30 1.51 8.26 -17.25
N GLY A 31 1.28 9.53 -17.03
CA GLY A 31 1.86 10.31 -15.94
C GLY A 31 1.32 9.87 -14.58
N GLY A 32 0.04 9.50 -14.49
CA GLY A 32 -0.53 8.83 -13.33
C GLY A 32 0.13 7.47 -13.05
N PHE A 33 0.44 6.71 -14.11
CA PHE A 33 1.16 5.44 -14.00
C PHE A 33 2.65 5.62 -13.63
N HIS A 34 3.30 6.72 -14.06
CA HIS A 34 4.65 7.06 -13.63
C HIS A 34 4.71 7.59 -12.19
N ALA A 35 3.63 8.18 -11.69
CA ALA A 35 3.52 8.56 -10.28
C ALA A 35 3.42 7.33 -9.35
N LEU A 36 2.87 6.21 -9.86
CA LEU A 36 2.91 4.91 -9.18
C LEU A 36 4.30 4.24 -9.23
N ARG A 37 5.18 4.68 -10.16
CA ARG A 37 6.59 4.29 -10.26
C ARG A 37 7.53 5.35 -9.68
N GLY A 38 7.08 6.17 -8.74
CA GLY A 38 7.95 7.10 -8.04
C GLY A 38 9.18 6.38 -7.49
N GLU A 39 10.34 7.02 -7.51
CA GLU A 39 11.48 6.57 -6.73
C GLU A 39 10.97 6.40 -5.30
N THR A 40 10.75 5.16 -4.91
CA THR A 40 10.28 4.87 -3.57
C THR A 40 11.47 4.97 -2.66
N ASP A 41 11.52 6.06 -1.94
CA ASP A 41 12.28 6.07 -0.71
C ASP A 41 11.74 4.93 0.16
N ASN A 42 12.65 4.08 0.65
CA ASN A 42 12.26 2.99 1.52
C ASN A 42 11.40 3.54 2.67
N TRP A 43 10.19 3.01 2.83
CA TRP A 43 9.34 3.38 3.94
C TRP A 43 10.04 3.04 5.26
N GLY A 44 10.00 3.96 6.20
CA GLY A 44 10.55 3.74 7.52
C GLY A 44 10.10 4.78 8.52
N LEU A 45 10.15 4.41 9.80
CA LEU A 45 9.87 5.31 10.91
C LEU A 45 11.17 5.75 11.57
N GLY A 46 11.31 7.05 11.81
CA GLY A 46 12.38 7.65 12.60
C GLY A 46 11.94 7.82 14.06
N PHE A 47 12.70 7.28 14.98
CA PHE A 47 12.54 7.49 16.44
C PHE A 47 13.65 8.43 16.89
N LEU A 48 13.37 9.73 16.90
CA LEU A 48 14.38 10.76 17.09
C LEU A 48 14.60 11.11 18.54
N GLU A 49 13.54 11.18 19.34
CA GLU A 49 13.56 11.65 20.72
C GLU A 49 12.56 10.86 21.56
N GLU A 50 12.98 10.48 22.77
CA GLU A 50 12.12 9.72 23.68
C GLU A 50 10.89 10.53 24.08
N GLY A 51 9.72 9.87 24.04
CA GLY A 51 8.43 10.51 24.37
C GLY A 51 7.83 11.36 23.25
N THR A 52 8.46 11.42 22.08
CA THR A 52 7.91 12.08 20.89
C THR A 52 7.27 11.10 19.92
N VAL A 53 6.41 11.62 19.06
CA VAL A 53 5.78 10.85 17.98
C VAL A 53 6.85 10.47 16.96
N PRO A 54 6.88 9.24 16.45
CA PRO A 54 7.78 8.88 15.37
C PRO A 54 7.49 9.69 14.11
N THR A 55 8.53 9.95 13.32
CA THR A 55 8.41 10.60 12.01
C THR A 55 8.41 9.54 10.91
N GLY A 56 7.60 9.74 9.87
CA GLY A 56 7.60 8.91 8.67
C GLY A 56 8.18 9.66 7.47
N ASN A 57 8.50 8.95 6.40
CA ASN A 57 8.90 9.54 5.12
C ASN A 57 7.77 10.37 4.48
N VAL A 58 6.52 10.05 4.82
CA VAL A 58 5.31 10.74 4.40
C VAL A 58 4.58 11.24 5.64
N SER A 59 3.97 12.42 5.58
CA SER A 59 3.26 12.98 6.73
C SER A 59 2.01 12.17 7.10
N ALA A 60 1.63 12.21 8.38
CA ALA A 60 0.41 11.54 8.84
C ALA A 60 -0.85 12.10 8.15
N GLU A 61 -0.86 13.40 7.81
CA GLU A 61 -1.96 14.05 7.10
C GLU A 61 -2.08 13.58 5.64
N GLU A 62 -0.97 13.28 4.99
CA GLU A 62 -0.96 12.72 3.64
C GLU A 62 -1.47 11.29 3.64
N LEU A 63 -0.96 10.46 4.54
CA LEU A 63 -1.40 9.07 4.67
C LEU A 63 -2.87 8.94 5.04
N ALA A 64 -3.39 9.84 5.88
CA ALA A 64 -4.79 9.84 6.28
C ALA A 64 -5.77 10.06 5.10
N LYS A 65 -5.33 10.66 3.99
CA LYS A 65 -6.15 10.79 2.77
C LYS A 65 -6.36 9.45 2.06
N GLU A 66 -5.44 8.51 2.29
CA GLU A 66 -5.45 7.15 1.74
C GLU A 66 -5.83 6.11 2.80
N ASP A 67 -6.48 6.54 3.89
CA ASP A 67 -6.85 5.69 5.03
C ASP A 67 -5.67 4.90 5.63
N ALA A 68 -4.45 5.45 5.52
CA ALA A 68 -3.23 4.85 6.02
C ALA A 68 -2.72 5.57 7.28
N PHE A 69 -2.19 4.80 8.24
CA PHE A 69 -1.81 5.31 9.54
C PHE A 69 -0.52 4.65 10.04
N TYR A 70 0.33 5.43 10.71
CA TYR A 70 1.48 4.92 11.48
C TYR A 70 1.51 5.47 12.91
N VAL A 71 0.60 6.36 13.25
CA VAL A 71 0.45 6.98 14.56
C VAL A 71 -1.01 6.95 14.96
N GLY A 72 -1.29 6.51 16.17
CA GLY A 72 -2.61 6.55 16.77
C GLY A 72 -2.87 7.87 17.53
N ASP A 73 -3.98 7.92 18.25
CA ASP A 73 -4.36 9.06 19.10
C ASP A 73 -3.36 9.21 20.28
N THR A 74 -2.50 10.20 20.20
CA THR A 74 -1.45 10.46 21.19
C THR A 74 -1.98 10.96 22.55
N GLN A 75 -3.26 11.31 22.64
CA GLN A 75 -3.91 11.70 23.90
C GLN A 75 -4.36 10.48 24.72
N LYS A 76 -4.31 9.30 24.14
CA LYS A 76 -4.68 8.04 24.78
C LYS A 76 -3.43 7.23 25.13
N LYS A 77 -3.43 6.62 26.32
CA LYS A 77 -2.39 5.67 26.73
C LYS A 77 -2.70 4.29 26.14
N VAL A 78 -2.54 4.14 24.81
CA VAL A 78 -2.82 2.93 24.05
C VAL A 78 -1.59 2.56 23.23
N ILE A 79 -1.28 1.27 23.17
CA ILE A 79 -0.27 0.71 22.27
C ILE A 79 -1.00 -0.20 21.27
N TYR A 80 -0.71 -0.02 20.00
CA TYR A 80 -1.17 -0.90 18.93
C TYR A 80 -0.04 -1.88 18.60
N LEU A 81 -0.33 -3.17 18.75
CA LEU A 81 0.64 -4.23 18.46
C LEU A 81 0.38 -4.80 17.08
N THR A 82 1.38 -4.75 16.22
CA THR A 82 1.35 -5.31 14.87
C THR A 82 2.45 -6.35 14.71
N PHE A 83 2.16 -7.43 14.00
CA PHE A 83 3.06 -8.56 13.76
C PHE A 83 3.01 -8.91 12.28
N ASP A 84 4.15 -8.81 11.60
CA ASP A 84 4.28 -9.24 10.21
C ASP A 84 4.68 -10.71 10.16
N CYS A 85 3.85 -11.52 9.52
CA CYS A 85 3.92 -12.98 9.53
C CYS A 85 4.28 -13.52 8.14
N GLY A 86 5.57 -13.66 7.86
CA GLY A 86 6.08 -14.21 6.60
C GLY A 86 6.10 -15.74 6.56
N TYR A 87 6.46 -16.39 7.66
CA TYR A 87 6.48 -17.85 7.83
C TYR A 87 6.38 -18.21 9.31
N GLU A 88 5.87 -19.41 9.61
CA GLU A 88 5.78 -19.90 10.98
C GLU A 88 7.11 -20.56 11.42
N ASN A 89 7.60 -20.16 12.57
CA ASN A 89 8.84 -20.67 13.16
C ASN A 89 8.69 -21.12 14.62
N GLY A 90 7.47 -21.35 15.09
CA GLY A 90 7.15 -21.78 16.45
C GLY A 90 7.01 -20.64 17.47
N ASN A 91 6.98 -19.38 17.03
CA ASN A 91 6.85 -18.22 17.90
C ASN A 91 5.43 -17.65 17.92
N THR A 92 4.67 -17.74 16.83
CA THR A 92 3.37 -17.09 16.71
C THR A 92 2.38 -17.56 17.78
N GLU A 93 2.29 -18.86 18.05
CA GLU A 93 1.42 -19.38 19.08
C GLU A 93 1.81 -18.89 20.49
N LYS A 94 3.12 -18.76 20.78
CA LYS A 94 3.60 -18.23 22.05
C LYS A 94 3.26 -16.75 22.23
N ILE A 95 3.33 -15.98 21.15
CA ILE A 95 2.89 -14.57 21.13
C ILE A 95 1.39 -14.49 21.43
N MET A 96 0.58 -15.29 20.76
CA MET A 96 -0.87 -15.34 21.00
C MET A 96 -1.21 -15.77 22.43
N ASP A 97 -0.51 -16.75 22.99
CA ASP A 97 -0.66 -17.16 24.38
C ASP A 97 -0.34 -16.03 25.36
N ALA A 98 0.73 -15.27 25.07
CA ALA A 98 1.09 -14.10 25.86
C ALA A 98 0.02 -13.00 25.77
N LEU A 99 -0.45 -12.68 24.56
CA LEU A 99 -1.54 -11.71 24.36
C LEU A 99 -2.80 -12.11 25.12
N LYS A 100 -3.20 -13.36 25.00
CA LYS A 100 -4.36 -13.94 25.71
C LYS A 100 -4.21 -13.85 27.22
N LYS A 101 -3.03 -14.18 27.74
CA LYS A 101 -2.73 -14.09 29.19
C LYS A 101 -2.92 -12.65 29.72
N HIS A 102 -2.64 -11.67 28.90
CA HIS A 102 -2.74 -10.25 29.28
C HIS A 102 -4.04 -9.57 28.78
N ASN A 103 -4.99 -10.35 28.27
CA ASN A 103 -6.24 -9.85 27.68
C ASN A 103 -5.99 -8.73 26.64
N ALA A 104 -4.94 -8.91 25.85
CA ALA A 104 -4.53 -8.00 24.80
C ALA A 104 -4.84 -8.58 23.41
N THR A 105 -5.11 -7.71 22.46
CA THR A 105 -5.28 -8.07 21.06
C THR A 105 -4.15 -7.47 20.23
N GLY A 106 -3.88 -8.04 19.06
CA GLY A 106 -2.93 -7.53 18.09
C GLY A 106 -3.47 -7.66 16.69
N THR A 107 -2.80 -7.02 15.74
CA THR A 107 -3.02 -7.18 14.30
C THR A 107 -1.89 -8.02 13.73
N PHE A 108 -2.24 -9.10 13.04
CA PHE A 108 -1.29 -9.99 12.36
C PHE A 108 -1.43 -9.80 10.86
N PHE A 109 -0.42 -9.25 10.22
CA PHE A 109 -0.36 -9.11 8.78
C PHE A 109 0.27 -10.37 8.19
N VAL A 110 -0.51 -11.17 7.46
CA VAL A 110 -0.09 -12.47 6.94
C VAL A 110 0.17 -12.42 5.44
N VAL A 111 1.25 -13.06 5.01
CA VAL A 111 1.53 -13.28 3.58
C VAL A 111 0.92 -14.62 3.13
N GLY A 112 0.84 -14.83 1.80
CA GLY A 112 0.31 -16.06 1.22
C GLY A 112 0.97 -17.33 1.77
N ASN A 113 2.31 -17.35 1.87
CA ASN A 113 3.02 -18.50 2.43
C ASN A 113 2.61 -18.85 3.87
N PHE A 114 2.37 -17.85 4.72
CA PHE A 114 1.92 -18.09 6.09
C PHE A 114 0.50 -18.65 6.11
N LEU A 115 -0.38 -18.11 5.25
CA LEU A 115 -1.76 -18.56 5.12
C LEU A 115 -1.83 -20.02 4.65
N GLU A 116 -0.98 -20.43 3.71
CA GLU A 116 -0.94 -21.78 3.16
C GLU A 116 -0.32 -22.80 4.14
N THR A 117 0.76 -22.43 4.81
CA THR A 117 1.55 -23.36 5.62
C THR A 117 1.08 -23.44 7.09
N ALA A 118 0.41 -22.38 7.59
CA ALA A 118 -0.06 -22.28 8.96
C ALA A 118 -1.54 -21.87 9.10
N PRO A 119 -2.48 -22.39 8.28
CA PRO A 119 -3.88 -21.94 8.28
C PRO A 119 -4.58 -22.10 9.63
N GLN A 120 -4.14 -23.04 10.46
CA GLN A 120 -4.70 -23.27 11.79
C GLN A 120 -4.38 -22.11 12.74
N ILE A 121 -3.20 -21.52 12.59
CA ILE A 121 -2.77 -20.37 13.39
C ILE A 121 -3.58 -19.15 12.98
N VAL A 122 -3.79 -18.93 11.68
CA VAL A 122 -4.62 -17.83 11.17
C VAL A 122 -6.07 -17.95 11.68
N LYS A 123 -6.65 -19.15 11.64
CA LYS A 123 -7.97 -19.40 12.21
C LYS A 123 -8.01 -19.14 13.72
N ARG A 124 -6.94 -19.48 14.44
CA ARG A 124 -6.81 -19.21 15.86
C ARG A 124 -6.75 -17.69 16.13
N MET A 125 -5.99 -16.92 15.33
CA MET A 125 -5.94 -15.46 15.43
C MET A 125 -7.34 -14.86 15.39
N ALA A 126 -8.11 -15.17 14.37
CA ALA A 126 -9.48 -14.67 14.21
C ALA A 126 -10.40 -15.13 15.37
N LYS A 127 -10.29 -16.40 15.80
CA LYS A 127 -11.11 -16.95 16.89
C LYS A 127 -10.81 -16.29 18.24
N GLU A 128 -9.56 -15.89 18.49
CA GLU A 128 -9.15 -15.22 19.73
C GLU A 128 -9.34 -13.70 19.69
N GLY A 129 -9.93 -13.16 18.61
CA GLY A 129 -10.30 -11.75 18.51
C GLY A 129 -9.16 -10.83 18.05
N HIS A 130 -8.09 -11.40 17.48
CA HIS A 130 -7.06 -10.64 16.81
C HIS A 130 -7.53 -10.20 15.42
N LEU A 131 -6.98 -9.09 14.92
CA LEU A 131 -7.15 -8.69 13.53
C LEU A 131 -6.17 -9.47 12.65
N VAL A 132 -6.66 -9.99 11.54
CA VAL A 132 -5.83 -10.60 10.49
C VAL A 132 -5.83 -9.63 9.31
N GLY A 133 -4.66 -9.13 8.97
CA GLY A 133 -4.44 -8.19 7.87
C GLY A 133 -3.72 -8.85 6.70
N ASN A 134 -3.95 -8.32 5.52
CA ASN A 134 -3.30 -8.74 4.29
C ASN A 134 -1.90 -8.11 4.20
N HIS A 135 -0.87 -8.95 3.99
CA HIS A 135 0.53 -8.50 3.84
C HIS A 135 1.10 -8.87 2.47
N THR A 136 0.26 -8.87 1.44
CA THR A 136 0.53 -9.35 0.08
C THR A 136 0.80 -10.86 0.01
N TYR A 137 0.75 -11.44 -1.19
CA TYR A 137 0.91 -12.88 -1.33
C TYR A 137 2.37 -13.32 -1.25
N HIS A 138 3.25 -12.68 -2.05
CA HIS A 138 4.68 -13.01 -2.11
C HIS A 138 5.59 -12.02 -1.36
N HIS A 139 5.02 -10.97 -0.77
CA HIS A 139 5.77 -9.90 -0.08
C HIS A 139 6.79 -9.19 -1.01
N PRO A 140 6.42 -8.80 -2.22
CA PRO A 140 7.31 -8.06 -3.10
C PRO A 140 7.42 -6.60 -2.66
N ASP A 141 8.40 -5.90 -3.19
CA ASP A 141 8.39 -4.44 -3.18
C ASP A 141 7.27 -3.95 -4.12
N MET A 142 6.11 -3.62 -3.54
CA MET A 142 4.90 -3.23 -4.27
C MET A 142 5.12 -2.01 -5.17
N SER A 143 6.08 -1.15 -4.86
CA SER A 143 6.44 0.00 -5.67
C SER A 143 7.08 -0.37 -7.01
N LYS A 144 7.63 -1.56 -7.12
CA LYS A 144 8.25 -2.09 -8.35
C LYS A 144 7.28 -2.83 -9.26
N ILE A 145 6.05 -3.08 -8.80
CA ILE A 145 5.02 -3.70 -9.62
C ILE A 145 4.50 -2.66 -10.61
N GLY A 146 4.70 -2.93 -11.90
CA GLY A 146 4.43 -1.96 -12.98
C GLY A 146 3.04 -2.02 -13.59
N ASP A 147 2.17 -2.94 -13.16
CA ASP A 147 0.84 -3.12 -13.72
C ASP A 147 -0.20 -3.47 -12.64
N LEU A 148 -1.44 -3.05 -12.90
CA LEU A 148 -2.55 -3.23 -11.96
C LEU A 148 -2.98 -4.69 -11.77
N GLU A 149 -2.75 -5.55 -12.76
CA GLU A 149 -3.13 -6.97 -12.66
C GLU A 149 -2.23 -7.67 -11.65
N SER A 150 -0.91 -7.51 -11.80
CA SER A 150 0.07 -8.06 -10.85
C SER A 150 -0.11 -7.47 -9.45
N PHE A 151 -0.36 -6.15 -9.35
CA PHE A 151 -0.65 -5.50 -8.08
C PHE A 151 -1.92 -6.10 -7.43
N GLY A 152 -3.00 -6.24 -8.21
CA GLY A 152 -4.26 -6.80 -7.75
C GLY A 152 -4.14 -8.25 -7.30
N LYS A 153 -3.30 -9.06 -7.93
CA LYS A 153 -3.04 -10.44 -7.52
C LYS A 153 -2.32 -10.51 -6.18
N GLU A 154 -1.31 -9.68 -5.96
CA GLU A 154 -0.59 -9.66 -4.67
C GLU A 154 -1.52 -9.35 -3.48
N ILE A 155 -2.56 -8.57 -3.71
CA ILE A 155 -3.56 -8.28 -2.67
C ILE A 155 -4.67 -9.34 -2.66
N GLY A 156 -5.26 -9.66 -3.80
CA GLY A 156 -6.44 -10.51 -3.89
C GLY A 156 -6.19 -11.98 -3.58
N ASP A 157 -5.00 -12.50 -3.86
CA ASP A 157 -4.69 -13.92 -3.62
C ASP A 157 -4.52 -14.27 -2.12
N VAL A 158 -4.49 -13.26 -1.23
CA VAL A 158 -4.47 -13.44 0.24
C VAL A 158 -5.86 -13.39 0.85
N GLU A 159 -6.85 -12.85 0.15
CA GLU A 159 -8.26 -12.75 0.61
C GLU A 159 -9.02 -14.07 0.46
#